data_a38ca5dd9abf8587405c30ccd408b3fd
#
_entry.id   a38ca5dd9abf8587405c30ccd408b3fd
#
_cell.length_a   1.000
_cell.length_b   1.000
_cell.length_c   1.000
_cell.angle_alpha   90.00
_cell.angle_beta   90.00
_cell.angle_gamma   90.00
#
_symmetry.space_group_name_H-M   'P 1'
#
loop_
_entity.id
_entity.type
_entity.pdbx_description
1 polymer ?
#
loop_
_entity_poly.entity_id
_entity_poly.type
_entity_poly.pdbx_seq_one_letter_code
_entity_poly.pdbx_strand_id
1 'polypeptide(L)'
;VLSELLSQICISLGENGFNQIIILNGHRGNMGVLQYIPQIVERNNPKMNVFGINYWHLIEREFDHGGFVETSLMLAIEPKLVQMQMAKRGYLNKKRLNSTYTTFLSNTSSFKITRNGVLGDPRKATKEEGKKIISITMKNLVRTLKELDDLLIM
;
A
#
# COMPACT_ATOMS: atom_id res chain seq x y z
N VAL A 1 4.85 10.68 -14.28
CA VAL A 1 6.12 9.95 -14.12
C VAL A 1 5.89 8.55 -13.56
N LEU A 2 5.39 8.34 -12.30
CA LEU A 2 5.25 6.98 -11.73
C LEU A 2 4.29 6.09 -12.53
N SER A 3 3.10 6.61 -12.91
CA SER A 3 2.14 5.86 -13.72
C SER A 3 2.74 5.47 -15.06
N GLU A 4 3.36 6.40 -15.74
CA GLU A 4 4.02 6.18 -17.03
C GLU A 4 5.15 5.14 -16.93
N LEU A 5 6.04 5.31 -15.94
CA LEU A 5 7.14 4.36 -15.70
C LEU A 5 6.62 2.93 -15.49
N LEU A 6 5.64 2.75 -14.60
CA LEU A 6 5.09 1.43 -14.31
C LEU A 6 4.34 0.84 -15.51
N SER A 7 3.60 1.67 -16.25
CA SER A 7 2.94 1.20 -17.49
C SER A 7 3.96 0.74 -18.52
N GLN A 8 5.03 1.49 -18.74
CA GLN A 8 6.11 1.10 -19.66
C GLN A 8 6.84 -0.18 -19.22
N ILE A 9 7.09 -0.34 -17.91
CA ILE A 9 7.66 -1.59 -17.38
C ILE A 9 6.72 -2.77 -17.67
N CYS A 10 5.41 -2.63 -17.40
CA CYS A 10 4.45 -3.68 -17.70
C CYS A 10 4.40 -4.02 -19.20
N ILE A 11 4.35 -3.01 -20.06
CA ILE A 11 4.34 -3.21 -21.53
C ILE A 11 5.60 -3.94 -21.97
N SER A 12 6.78 -3.50 -21.52
CA SER A 12 8.06 -4.14 -21.83
C SER A 12 8.11 -5.60 -21.36
N LEU A 13 7.61 -5.90 -20.16
CA LEU A 13 7.49 -7.28 -19.69
C LEU A 13 6.57 -8.11 -20.58
N GLY A 14 5.45 -7.52 -21.05
CA GLY A 14 4.55 -8.19 -22.00
C GLY A 14 5.20 -8.50 -23.35
N GLU A 15 6.01 -7.59 -23.89
CA GLU A 15 6.81 -7.79 -25.09
C GLU A 15 7.83 -8.92 -24.91
N ASN A 16 8.29 -9.16 -23.69
CA ASN A 16 9.18 -10.26 -23.31
C ASN A 16 8.47 -11.55 -22.90
N GLY A 17 7.17 -11.66 -23.17
CA GLY A 17 6.40 -12.91 -23.03
C GLY A 17 5.70 -13.10 -21.69
N PHE A 18 5.72 -12.12 -20.78
CA PHE A 18 4.89 -12.15 -19.58
C PHE A 18 3.46 -11.75 -19.93
N ASN A 19 2.49 -12.55 -19.57
CA ASN A 19 1.06 -12.30 -19.79
C ASN A 19 0.30 -11.92 -18.51
N GLN A 20 0.96 -12.01 -17.36
CA GLN A 20 0.40 -11.70 -16.05
C GLN A 20 1.42 -10.94 -15.20
N ILE A 21 1.01 -9.80 -14.67
CA ILE A 21 1.85 -8.95 -13.82
C ILE A 21 1.07 -8.56 -12.57
N ILE A 22 1.74 -8.63 -11.42
CA ILE A 22 1.19 -8.20 -10.14
C ILE A 22 2.06 -7.08 -9.58
N ILE A 23 1.43 -5.94 -9.33
CA ILE A 23 2.05 -4.78 -8.68
C ILE A 23 1.68 -4.82 -7.21
N LEU A 24 2.61 -5.19 -6.34
CA LEU A 24 2.43 -5.12 -4.89
C LEU A 24 2.73 -3.70 -4.40
N ASN A 25 1.70 -3.02 -3.94
CA ASN A 25 1.81 -1.65 -3.46
C ASN A 25 2.15 -1.61 -1.97
N GLY A 26 3.27 -0.98 -1.63
CA GLY A 26 3.74 -0.78 -0.27
C GLY A 26 3.38 0.57 0.35
N HIS A 27 2.71 1.49 -0.39
CA HIS A 27 2.39 2.81 0.13
C HIS A 27 1.04 3.34 -0.35
N ARG A 28 0.18 3.75 0.60
CA ARG A 28 -1.18 4.20 0.31
C ARG A 28 -1.23 5.41 -0.65
N GLY A 29 -0.25 6.30 -0.58
CA GLY A 29 -0.15 7.47 -1.48
C GLY A 29 -0.07 7.10 -2.96
N ASN A 30 0.31 5.87 -3.30
CA ASN A 30 0.40 5.40 -4.69
C ASN A 30 -0.94 4.89 -5.24
N MET A 31 -1.97 4.65 -4.40
CA MET A 31 -3.24 4.04 -4.84
C MET A 31 -3.84 4.71 -6.07
N GLY A 32 -3.98 6.04 -6.04
CA GLY A 32 -4.59 6.78 -7.15
C GLY A 32 -3.82 6.67 -8.46
N VAL A 33 -2.50 6.54 -8.37
CA VAL A 33 -1.62 6.36 -9.54
C VAL A 33 -1.75 4.93 -10.09
N LEU A 34 -1.79 3.93 -9.21
CA LEU A 34 -1.82 2.53 -9.59
C LEU A 34 -3.17 2.09 -10.17
N GLN A 35 -4.24 2.77 -9.81
CA GLN A 35 -5.60 2.40 -10.18
C GLN A 35 -5.84 2.30 -11.69
N TYR A 36 -5.15 3.11 -12.49
CA TYR A 36 -5.35 3.19 -13.93
C TYR A 36 -4.32 2.41 -14.74
N ILE A 37 -3.27 1.87 -14.12
CA ILE A 37 -2.21 1.15 -14.84
C ILE A 37 -2.75 -0.08 -15.59
N PRO A 38 -3.62 -0.94 -15.03
CA PRO A 38 -4.19 -2.07 -15.75
C PRO A 38 -4.85 -1.64 -17.07
N GLN A 39 -5.66 -0.59 -17.03
CA GLN A 39 -6.38 -0.08 -18.23
C GLN A 39 -5.44 0.52 -19.27
N ILE A 40 -4.35 1.19 -18.83
CA ILE A 40 -3.35 1.74 -19.76
C ILE A 40 -2.61 0.60 -20.46
N VAL A 41 -2.25 -0.44 -19.72
CA VAL A 41 -1.55 -1.61 -20.27
C VAL A 41 -2.46 -2.40 -21.22
N GLU A 42 -3.71 -2.65 -20.84
CA GLU A 42 -4.69 -3.35 -21.67
C GLU A 42 -4.89 -2.72 -23.05
N ARG A 43 -4.91 -1.38 -23.13
CA ARG A 43 -5.00 -0.65 -24.41
C ARG A 43 -3.82 -0.90 -25.33
N ASN A 44 -2.64 -1.17 -24.79
CA ASN A 44 -1.42 -1.41 -25.54
C ASN A 44 -1.19 -2.90 -25.82
N ASN A 45 -1.61 -3.76 -24.91
CA ASN A 45 -1.51 -5.21 -25.03
C ASN A 45 -2.73 -5.89 -24.36
N PRO A 46 -3.81 -6.14 -25.12
CA PRO A 46 -5.05 -6.74 -24.59
C PRO A 46 -4.90 -8.16 -24.01
N LYS A 47 -3.80 -8.83 -24.29
CA LYS A 47 -3.52 -10.18 -23.76
C LYS A 47 -2.86 -10.16 -22.38
N MET A 48 -2.47 -8.97 -21.89
CA MET A 48 -1.86 -8.84 -20.58
C MET A 48 -2.87 -8.62 -19.48
N ASN A 49 -2.70 -9.35 -18.39
CA ASN A 49 -3.41 -9.13 -17.14
C ASN A 49 -2.49 -8.42 -16.15
N VAL A 50 -2.91 -7.25 -15.67
CA VAL A 50 -2.18 -6.48 -14.64
C VAL A 50 -3.06 -6.29 -13.43
N PHE A 51 -2.58 -6.70 -12.27
CA PHE A 51 -3.28 -6.58 -10.99
C PHE A 51 -2.50 -5.70 -10.02
N GLY A 52 -3.21 -4.84 -9.30
CA GLY A 52 -2.66 -4.06 -8.20
C GLY A 52 -3.11 -4.63 -6.84
N ILE A 53 -2.18 -5.04 -5.99
CA ILE A 53 -2.46 -5.51 -4.64
C ILE A 53 -1.88 -4.52 -3.64
N ASN A 54 -2.73 -4.00 -2.74
CA ASN A 54 -2.28 -3.17 -1.63
C ASN A 54 -2.01 -4.05 -0.41
N TYR A 55 -0.79 -4.02 0.14
CA TYR A 55 -0.41 -4.91 1.25
C TYR A 55 -1.33 -4.79 2.47
N TRP A 56 -1.87 -3.59 2.74
CA TRP A 56 -2.76 -3.37 3.89
C TRP A 56 -4.15 -3.99 3.73
N HIS A 57 -4.56 -4.41 2.54
CA HIS A 57 -5.76 -5.23 2.35
C HIS A 57 -5.51 -6.71 2.69
N LEU A 58 -4.24 -7.10 2.85
CA LEU A 58 -3.84 -8.45 3.22
C LEU A 58 -3.66 -8.62 4.73
N ILE A 59 -3.85 -7.56 5.52
CA ILE A 59 -3.77 -7.59 6.98
C ILE A 59 -5.15 -7.35 7.60
N GLU A 60 -5.44 -8.04 8.71
CA GLU A 60 -6.72 -7.91 9.43
C GLU A 60 -6.65 -6.80 10.49
N ARG A 61 -6.20 -5.61 10.08
CA ARG A 61 -6.07 -4.44 10.97
C ARG A 61 -6.38 -3.17 10.22
N GLU A 62 -6.90 -2.17 10.94
CA GLU A 62 -7.02 -0.83 10.39
C GLU A 62 -5.65 -0.30 9.99
N PHE A 63 -5.59 0.25 8.80
CA PHE A 63 -4.38 0.90 8.30
C PHE A 63 -4.17 2.24 9.01
N ASP A 64 -2.94 2.48 9.42
CA ASP A 64 -2.51 3.75 10.00
C ASP A 64 -1.47 4.47 9.08
N HIS A 65 -0.97 5.61 9.51
CA HIS A 65 0.11 6.31 8.84
C HIS A 65 1.14 6.77 9.86
N GLY A 66 2.33 6.21 9.78
CA GLY A 66 3.36 6.39 10.81
C GLY A 66 2.91 5.92 12.20
N GLY A 67 1.89 5.07 12.29
CA GLY A 67 1.31 4.57 13.52
C GLY A 67 1.86 3.20 13.92
N PHE A 68 1.02 2.39 14.56
CA PHE A 68 1.42 1.09 15.11
C PHE A 68 1.88 0.10 14.01
N VAL A 69 1.12 0.01 12.91
CA VAL A 69 1.38 -0.97 11.84
C VAL A 69 2.69 -0.64 11.13
N GLU A 70 2.79 0.57 10.56
CA GLU A 70 3.98 0.96 9.79
C GLU A 70 5.23 0.99 10.67
N THR A 71 5.14 1.47 11.91
CA THR A 71 6.28 1.48 12.83
C THR A 71 6.71 0.06 13.21
N SER A 72 5.76 -0.86 13.46
CA SER A 72 6.09 -2.26 13.75
C SER A 72 6.77 -2.94 12.56
N LEU A 73 6.28 -2.69 11.33
CA LEU A 73 6.92 -3.18 10.11
C LEU A 73 8.36 -2.68 10.00
N MET A 74 8.60 -1.38 10.19
CA MET A 74 9.95 -0.82 10.14
C MET A 74 10.86 -1.39 11.23
N LEU A 75 10.34 -1.60 12.44
CA LEU A 75 11.10 -2.26 13.51
C LEU A 75 11.50 -3.70 13.16
N ALA A 76 10.66 -4.40 12.39
CA ALA A 76 10.96 -5.76 11.95
C ALA A 76 11.97 -5.81 10.81
N ILE A 77 11.91 -4.85 9.87
CA ILE A 77 12.73 -4.81 8.66
C ILE A 77 14.08 -4.19 8.95
N GLU A 78 14.11 -2.98 9.49
CA GLU A 78 15.34 -2.23 9.77
C GLU A 78 15.19 -1.38 11.05
N PRO A 79 15.34 -2.00 12.23
CA PRO A 79 15.11 -1.34 13.52
C PRO A 79 16.01 -0.12 13.77
N LYS A 80 17.16 -0.06 13.12
CA LYS A 80 18.10 1.07 13.27
C LYS A 80 17.55 2.38 12.71
N LEU A 81 16.56 2.32 11.79
CA LEU A 81 15.90 3.49 11.22
C LEU A 81 14.76 4.02 12.10
N VAL A 82 14.42 3.33 13.19
CA VAL A 82 13.28 3.71 14.05
C VAL A 82 13.78 4.25 15.39
N GLN A 83 13.38 5.48 15.70
CA GLN A 83 13.72 6.16 16.96
C GLN A 83 12.49 6.14 17.91
N MET A 84 12.25 5.00 18.58
CA MET A 84 11.08 4.81 19.45
C MET A 84 10.96 5.84 20.57
N GLN A 85 12.07 6.39 21.07
CA GLN A 85 12.06 7.47 22.06
C GLN A 85 11.42 8.77 21.55
N MET A 86 11.31 8.93 20.22
CA MET A 86 10.64 10.05 19.57
C MET A 86 9.15 9.78 19.26
N ALA A 87 8.68 8.53 19.47
CA ALA A 87 7.33 8.12 19.13
C ALA A 87 6.28 8.92 19.92
N LYS A 88 5.35 9.53 19.19
CA LYS A 88 4.23 10.30 19.76
C LYS A 88 2.94 9.89 19.09
N ARG A 89 1.87 9.81 19.89
CA ARG A 89 0.53 9.60 19.37
C ARG A 89 0.16 10.69 18.37
N GLY A 90 -0.44 10.28 17.24
CA GLY A 90 -0.99 11.18 16.26
C GLY A 90 -2.21 11.94 16.79
N TYR A 91 -2.32 13.20 16.41
CA TYR A 91 -3.50 13.99 16.65
C TYR A 91 -4.29 14.13 15.34
N LEU A 92 -5.54 13.66 15.35
CA LEU A 92 -6.42 13.69 14.20
C LEU A 92 -7.44 14.83 14.34
N ASN A 93 -7.44 15.76 13.41
CA ASN A 93 -8.51 16.74 13.29
C ASN A 93 -9.71 16.11 12.55
N LYS A 94 -10.63 15.51 13.29
CA LYS A 94 -11.81 14.81 12.74
C LYS A 94 -12.69 15.68 11.84
N LYS A 95 -12.82 16.99 12.13
CA LYS A 95 -13.59 17.91 11.27
C LYS A 95 -12.94 18.04 9.88
N ARG A 96 -11.62 18.20 9.84
CA ARG A 96 -10.88 18.28 8.57
C ARG A 96 -10.88 16.94 7.82
N LEU A 97 -10.75 15.82 8.55
CA LEU A 97 -10.80 14.51 7.94
C LEU A 97 -12.15 14.28 7.23
N ASN A 98 -13.26 14.48 7.94
CA ASN A 98 -14.59 14.24 7.40
C ASN A 98 -14.91 15.14 6.19
N SER A 99 -14.53 16.41 6.24
CA SER A 99 -14.78 17.34 5.13
C SER A 99 -13.87 17.09 3.92
N THR A 100 -12.67 16.53 4.12
CA THR A 100 -11.67 16.41 3.05
C THR A 100 -11.77 15.10 2.28
N TYR A 101 -12.16 14.00 2.96
CA TYR A 101 -12.13 12.66 2.33
C TYR A 101 -13.49 12.12 1.91
N THR A 102 -14.59 12.74 2.30
CA THR A 102 -15.93 12.23 2.02
C THR A 102 -16.67 12.97 0.91
N THR A 103 -16.29 14.20 0.59
CA THR A 103 -17.08 15.06 -0.28
C THR A 103 -16.34 15.53 -1.54
N PHE A 104 -15.01 15.67 -1.50
CA PHE A 104 -14.22 16.18 -2.63
C PHE A 104 -12.77 15.71 -2.58
N LEU A 105 -12.12 15.67 -3.74
CA LEU A 105 -10.69 15.45 -3.86
C LEU A 105 -9.94 16.69 -3.39
N SER A 106 -8.89 16.50 -2.60
CA SER A 106 -8.10 17.58 -2.02
C SER A 106 -6.62 17.26 -2.07
N ASN A 107 -5.80 18.29 -2.21
CA ASN A 107 -4.35 18.23 -2.03
C ASN A 107 -3.93 18.29 -0.55
N THR A 108 -4.86 18.06 0.38
CA THR A 108 -4.60 18.12 1.80
C THR A 108 -3.69 16.98 2.23
N SER A 109 -2.47 17.32 2.62
CA SER A 109 -1.49 16.36 3.14
C SER A 109 -1.80 15.92 4.58
N SER A 110 -1.23 14.81 5.01
CA SER A 110 -1.32 14.33 6.40
C SER A 110 -0.91 15.38 7.42
N PHE A 111 0.04 16.26 7.09
CA PHE A 111 0.45 17.38 7.96
C PHE A 111 -0.64 18.43 8.20
N LYS A 112 -1.57 18.59 7.27
CA LYS A 112 -2.72 19.51 7.46
C LYS A 112 -3.84 18.88 8.29
N ILE A 113 -3.90 17.54 8.34
CA ILE A 113 -4.91 16.79 9.07
C ILE A 113 -4.42 16.46 10.48
N THR A 114 -3.12 16.27 10.64
CA THR A 114 -2.47 15.94 11.91
C THR A 114 -1.52 17.05 12.32
N ARG A 115 -1.12 17.07 13.59
CA ARG A 115 -0.09 18.02 14.08
C ARG A 115 1.33 17.55 13.85
N ASN A 116 1.55 16.25 13.70
CA ASN A 116 2.87 15.62 13.66
C ASN A 116 3.02 14.59 12.51
N GLY A 117 2.09 14.59 11.55
CA GLY A 117 2.13 13.66 10.42
C GLY A 117 1.61 12.24 10.73
N VAL A 118 1.38 11.89 12.00
CA VAL A 118 0.98 10.53 12.42
C VAL A 118 -0.54 10.39 12.43
N LEU A 119 -1.06 9.34 11.81
CA LEU A 119 -2.44 8.85 11.92
C LEU A 119 -2.43 7.52 12.66
N GLY A 120 -2.60 7.56 13.98
CA GLY A 120 -2.53 6.39 14.84
C GLY A 120 -1.63 6.57 16.04
N ASP A 121 -1.13 5.50 16.61
CA ASP A 121 -0.30 5.51 17.82
C ASP A 121 0.89 4.53 17.71
N PRO A 122 2.09 5.00 17.40
CA PRO A 122 3.27 4.14 17.25
C PRO A 122 3.89 3.66 18.55
N ARG A 123 3.50 4.23 19.71
CA ARG A 123 4.20 4.03 21.00
C ARG A 123 4.22 2.59 21.50
N LYS A 124 3.27 1.76 21.03
CA LYS A 124 3.19 0.32 21.36
C LYS A 124 3.70 -0.58 20.23
N ALA A 125 4.28 -0.01 19.18
CA ALA A 125 4.86 -0.78 18.09
C ALA A 125 6.05 -1.61 18.56
N THR A 126 6.14 -2.84 18.08
CA THR A 126 7.24 -3.76 18.41
C THR A 126 7.71 -4.51 17.16
N LYS A 127 8.96 -4.99 17.24
CA LYS A 127 9.55 -5.84 16.19
C LYS A 127 8.77 -7.15 16.02
N GLU A 128 8.31 -7.72 17.12
CA GLU A 128 7.54 -8.96 17.15
C GLU A 128 6.20 -8.82 16.44
N GLU A 129 5.49 -7.72 16.69
CA GLU A 129 4.26 -7.40 15.97
C GLU A 129 4.53 -7.16 14.47
N GLY A 130 5.60 -6.49 14.12
CA GLY A 130 6.00 -6.32 12.72
C GLY A 130 6.24 -7.64 12.01
N LYS A 131 6.93 -8.59 12.65
CA LYS A 131 7.14 -9.95 12.13
C LYS A 131 5.81 -10.70 11.93
N LYS A 132 4.87 -10.58 12.88
CA LYS A 132 3.54 -11.18 12.74
C LYS A 132 2.77 -10.59 11.56
N ILE A 133 2.80 -9.25 11.41
CA ILE A 133 2.16 -8.56 10.28
C ILE A 133 2.75 -9.05 8.95
N ILE A 134 4.07 -9.12 8.83
CA ILE A 134 4.75 -9.65 7.63
C ILE A 134 4.29 -11.08 7.34
N SER A 135 4.28 -11.96 8.35
CA SER A 135 3.87 -13.36 8.20
C SER A 135 2.42 -13.49 7.70
N ILE A 136 1.49 -12.73 8.28
CA ILE A 136 0.08 -12.70 7.85
C ILE A 136 -0.03 -12.17 6.43
N THR A 137 0.65 -11.07 6.12
CA THR A 137 0.67 -10.47 4.77
C THR A 137 1.16 -11.49 3.74
N MET A 138 2.26 -12.17 4.01
CA MET A 138 2.82 -13.18 3.10
C MET A 138 1.87 -14.36 2.89
N LYS A 139 1.27 -14.89 3.98
CA LYS A 139 0.29 -15.97 3.90
C LYS A 139 -0.91 -15.58 3.04
N ASN A 140 -1.47 -14.39 3.29
CA ASN A 140 -2.63 -13.91 2.56
C ASN A 140 -2.28 -13.54 1.11
N LEU A 141 -1.08 -13.00 0.85
CA LEU A 141 -0.60 -12.77 -0.50
C LEU A 141 -0.54 -14.06 -1.31
N VAL A 142 0.08 -15.10 -0.77
CA VAL A 142 0.17 -16.42 -1.45
C VAL A 142 -1.23 -16.96 -1.76
N ARG A 143 -2.18 -16.83 -0.83
CA ARG A 143 -3.58 -17.23 -1.07
C ARG A 143 -4.19 -16.43 -2.21
N THR A 144 -4.09 -15.11 -2.17
CA THR A 144 -4.63 -14.22 -3.21
C THR A 144 -4.02 -14.50 -4.58
N LEU A 145 -2.72 -14.80 -4.65
CA LEU A 145 -2.06 -15.15 -5.91
C LEU A 145 -2.61 -16.46 -6.51
N LYS A 146 -2.88 -17.48 -5.68
CA LYS A 146 -3.51 -18.71 -6.12
C LYS A 146 -4.95 -18.49 -6.62
N GLU A 147 -5.73 -17.70 -5.88
CA GLU A 147 -7.10 -17.34 -6.28
C GLU A 147 -7.13 -16.57 -7.62
N LEU A 148 -6.15 -15.69 -7.86
CA LEU A 148 -6.00 -14.98 -9.14
C LEU A 148 -5.63 -15.95 -10.28
N ASP A 149 -4.74 -16.89 -10.04
CA ASP A 149 -4.34 -17.88 -11.04
C ASP A 149 -5.53 -18.77 -11.44
N ASP A 150 -6.31 -19.23 -10.47
CA ASP A 150 -7.52 -20.04 -10.71
C ASP A 150 -8.57 -19.26 -11.55
N LEU A 151 -8.73 -17.94 -11.32
CA LEU A 151 -9.65 -17.08 -12.07
C LEU A 151 -9.24 -16.86 -13.54
N LEU A 152 -7.96 -16.98 -13.86
CA LEU A 152 -7.45 -16.75 -15.21
C LEU A 152 -7.39 -18.03 -16.07
N ILE A 153 -7.56 -19.19 -15.44
CA ILE A 153 -7.63 -20.50 -16.15
C ILE A 153 -9.07 -20.81 -16.60
N MET A 154 -10.06 -20.11 -16.07
CA MET A 154 -11.48 -20.21 -16.48
C MET A 154 -11.78 -19.40 -17.73
#